data_ee8b34076d4afb9e8e2f747a882a9d66
#
_entry.id   ee8b34076d4afb9e8e2f747a882a9d66
#
_cell.length_a   1.000
_cell.length_b   1.000
_cell.length_c   1.000
_cell.angle_alpha   90.00
_cell.angle_beta   90.00
_cell.angle_gamma   90.00
#
_symmetry.space_group_name_H-M   'P 1'
#
loop_
_entity.id
_entity.type
_entity.pdbx_description
1 polymer ?
#
loop_
_entity_poly.entity_id
_entity_poly.type
_entity_poly.pdbx_seq_one_letter_code
_entity_poly.pdbx_strand_id
1 'polypeptide(L)'
;DPEPQQMGTVRTPWVKRNHRKAFWQTGYTLVNSIAIDGSSEKSAVRLSLTYTQNEWIMPNTGFNRIAVSGSFQNQVTNKLRVSAKVNYVKRQSDNLPATGYNNSSIPYFMILTNPSVDVRWYQQRWVKGKEGREILRPFSPWLDNPYVIAYECLNPMEKHGVVATGSIIYEFSPKWELMIRSGIDLSFDTREMIRPYGLKNFPKGYYQQQDVFGYENNTDVLLTYRNQLSNSFNLSVSVGANRMDNKYKMQQAYVKDLITPGVYKLSNGVAAPITTFTERNKRVNSTAQPPYRMPIRSFWM
;
A
#
# COMPACT_ATOMS: atom_id res chain seq x y z
N ASP A 1 27.03 -25.71 21.87
CA ASP A 1 25.61 -25.64 22.20
C ASP A 1 24.90 -26.86 21.63
N PRO A 2 24.03 -27.52 22.42
CA PRO A 2 23.29 -28.67 21.90
C PRO A 2 22.41 -28.19 20.75
N GLU A 3 22.31 -28.97 19.68
CA GLU A 3 21.38 -28.67 18.59
C GLU A 3 19.95 -28.45 19.14
N PRO A 4 19.23 -27.42 18.77
CA PRO A 4 17.87 -27.18 19.23
C PRO A 4 16.99 -28.34 18.80
N GLN A 5 16.40 -29.02 19.76
CA GLN A 5 15.51 -30.14 19.54
C GLN A 5 14.08 -29.76 19.94
N GLN A 6 13.15 -30.65 19.75
CA GLN A 6 11.77 -30.42 20.16
C GLN A 6 11.65 -30.21 21.69
N MET A 7 10.58 -29.51 22.08
CA MET A 7 10.32 -29.13 23.47
C MET A 7 10.49 -30.29 24.47
N GLY A 8 11.20 -30.02 25.57
CA GLY A 8 11.40 -30.96 26.67
C GLY A 8 12.63 -31.84 26.57
N THR A 9 13.40 -31.77 25.49
CA THR A 9 14.58 -32.63 25.27
C THR A 9 15.88 -32.06 25.85
N VAL A 10 15.97 -30.73 26.06
CA VAL A 10 17.17 -30.06 26.56
C VAL A 10 16.87 -29.17 27.75
N ARG A 11 17.62 -29.33 28.85
CA ARG A 11 17.56 -28.39 29.97
C ARG A 11 18.39 -27.15 29.65
N THR A 12 17.81 -25.97 29.83
CA THR A 12 18.46 -24.68 29.59
C THR A 12 18.47 -23.82 30.84
N PRO A 13 19.52 -23.00 31.07
CA PRO A 13 19.56 -22.08 32.19
C PRO A 13 18.42 -21.07 32.13
N TRP A 14 17.82 -20.75 33.27
CA TRP A 14 16.82 -19.71 33.42
C TRP A 14 17.52 -18.33 33.46
N VAL A 15 17.82 -17.77 32.31
CA VAL A 15 18.55 -16.50 32.14
C VAL A 15 17.73 -15.55 31.28
N LYS A 16 17.59 -14.30 31.71
CA LYS A 16 16.92 -13.26 30.90
C LYS A 16 17.70 -13.01 29.61
N ARG A 17 17.01 -13.10 28.46
CA ARG A 17 17.55 -12.86 27.13
C ARG A 17 16.83 -11.70 26.45
N ASN A 18 17.54 -11.02 25.54
CA ASN A 18 16.95 -9.90 24.80
C ASN A 18 16.54 -10.36 23.41
N HIS A 19 15.30 -10.82 23.28
CA HIS A 19 14.74 -11.30 22.01
C HIS A 19 14.76 -10.23 20.93
N ARG A 20 14.49 -8.97 21.31
CA ARG A 20 14.44 -7.85 20.34
C ARG A 20 15.80 -7.65 19.69
N LYS A 21 16.85 -7.55 20.50
CA LYS A 21 18.22 -7.37 19.97
C LYS A 21 18.69 -8.57 19.14
N ALA A 22 18.23 -9.78 19.46
CA ALA A 22 18.67 -11.01 18.81
C ALA A 22 17.93 -11.31 17.49
N PHE A 23 16.72 -10.78 17.29
CA PHE A 23 15.87 -11.09 16.14
C PHE A 23 15.69 -9.91 15.17
N TRP A 24 15.42 -8.72 15.69
CA TRP A 24 15.17 -7.54 14.84
C TRP A 24 16.47 -7.03 14.21
N GLN A 25 16.37 -6.62 12.96
CA GLN A 25 17.48 -6.00 12.22
C GLN A 25 17.35 -4.47 12.18
N THR A 26 18.42 -3.79 11.76
CA THR A 26 18.34 -2.37 11.44
C THR A 26 17.65 -2.18 10.10
N GLY A 27 16.51 -1.51 10.11
CA GLY A 27 15.83 -1.12 8.87
C GLY A 27 16.43 0.15 8.29
N TYR A 28 16.29 0.33 6.97
CA TYR A 28 16.70 1.55 6.30
C TYR A 28 15.75 1.90 5.16
N THR A 29 15.77 3.17 4.76
CA THR A 29 15.10 3.65 3.56
C THR A 29 16.06 4.51 2.76
N LEU A 30 16.31 4.11 1.51
CA LEU A 30 17.11 4.86 0.57
C LEU A 30 16.19 5.45 -0.50
N VAL A 31 16.26 6.78 -0.69
CA VAL A 31 15.46 7.50 -1.68
C VAL A 31 16.38 8.26 -2.62
N ASN A 32 16.29 7.95 -3.90
CA ASN A 32 17.00 8.65 -4.97
C ASN A 32 15.98 9.33 -5.88
N SER A 33 16.17 10.62 -6.14
CA SER A 33 15.26 11.38 -7.00
C SER A 33 16.03 12.23 -7.98
N ILE A 34 15.52 12.28 -9.22
CA ILE A 34 15.94 13.22 -10.24
C ILE A 34 14.71 13.96 -10.75
N ALA A 35 14.85 15.26 -10.99
CA ALA A 35 13.79 16.08 -11.58
C ALA A 35 14.38 17.02 -12.59
N ILE A 36 13.63 17.26 -13.66
CA ILE A 36 13.94 18.22 -14.72
C ILE A 36 12.71 19.11 -14.84
N ASP A 37 12.94 20.40 -14.80
CA ASP A 37 11.88 21.40 -14.99
C ASP A 37 12.34 22.48 -15.96
N GLY A 38 11.37 22.98 -16.72
CA GLY A 38 11.55 24.06 -17.66
C GLY A 38 10.34 24.97 -17.64
N SER A 39 10.55 26.25 -17.81
CA SER A 39 9.47 27.22 -17.86
C SER A 39 9.74 28.32 -18.85
N SER A 40 8.67 28.88 -19.38
CA SER A 40 8.64 30.09 -20.18
C SER A 40 7.57 31.03 -19.59
N GLU A 41 7.37 32.21 -20.18
CA GLU A 41 6.32 33.14 -19.73
C GLU A 41 4.90 32.51 -19.73
N LYS A 42 4.65 31.54 -20.63
CA LYS A 42 3.33 30.95 -20.83
C LYS A 42 3.25 29.47 -20.51
N SER A 43 4.36 28.80 -20.28
CA SER A 43 4.39 27.34 -20.11
C SER A 43 5.31 26.94 -18.97
N ALA A 44 4.93 25.90 -18.25
CA ALA A 44 5.79 25.22 -17.29
C ALA A 44 5.64 23.71 -17.46
N VAL A 45 6.77 23.01 -17.43
CA VAL A 45 6.82 21.55 -17.47
C VAL A 45 7.77 21.06 -16.37
N ARG A 46 7.40 19.97 -15.72
CA ARG A 46 8.25 19.26 -14.78
C ARG A 46 8.08 17.77 -14.95
N LEU A 47 9.21 17.06 -15.01
CA LEU A 47 9.29 15.61 -14.98
C LEU A 47 10.14 15.19 -13.78
N SER A 48 9.76 14.11 -13.11
CA SER A 48 10.57 13.56 -12.03
C SER A 48 10.48 12.05 -11.98
N LEU A 49 11.60 11.43 -11.58
CA LEU A 49 11.73 10.00 -11.30
C LEU A 49 12.26 9.85 -9.88
N THR A 50 11.59 9.03 -9.09
CA THR A 50 12.02 8.68 -7.74
C THR A 50 12.07 7.18 -7.59
N TYR A 51 13.21 6.67 -7.11
CA TYR A 51 13.38 5.28 -6.70
C TYR A 51 13.55 5.22 -5.19
N THR A 52 12.76 4.37 -4.55
CA THR A 52 12.83 4.11 -3.10
C THR A 52 13.10 2.63 -2.88
N GLN A 53 14.11 2.34 -2.09
CA GLN A 53 14.39 1.01 -1.55
C GLN A 53 14.20 1.07 -0.04
N ASN A 54 13.45 0.13 0.50
CA ASN A 54 13.19 0.04 1.93
C ASN A 54 13.40 -1.39 2.41
N GLU A 55 14.13 -1.53 3.50
CA GLU A 55 14.15 -2.73 4.33
C GLU A 55 13.60 -2.36 5.72
N TRP A 56 12.66 -3.17 6.22
CA TRP A 56 12.12 -2.94 7.55
C TRP A 56 12.96 -3.59 8.63
N ILE A 57 12.64 -3.27 9.87
CA ILE A 57 13.27 -3.87 11.05
C ILE A 57 12.98 -5.37 11.20
N MET A 58 11.91 -5.87 10.57
CA MET A 58 11.55 -7.27 10.53
C MET A 58 12.36 -7.98 9.45
N PRO A 59 13.08 -9.07 9.77
CA PRO A 59 13.89 -9.79 8.78
C PRO A 59 13.07 -10.22 7.56
N ASN A 60 13.72 -10.22 6.40
CA ASN A 60 13.14 -10.61 5.12
C ASN A 60 11.88 -9.83 4.73
N THR A 61 11.78 -8.56 5.12
CA THR A 61 10.66 -7.70 4.75
C THR A 61 11.14 -6.34 4.24
N GLY A 62 10.47 -5.82 3.24
CA GLY A 62 10.81 -4.54 2.62
C GLY A 62 10.00 -4.30 1.37
N PHE A 63 10.31 -3.24 0.65
CA PHE A 63 9.72 -2.94 -0.65
C PHE A 63 10.63 -2.09 -1.52
N ASN A 64 10.44 -2.20 -2.82
CA ASN A 64 10.96 -1.28 -3.82
C ASN A 64 9.81 -0.47 -4.40
N ARG A 65 10.06 0.82 -4.69
CA ARG A 65 9.07 1.71 -5.28
C ARG A 65 9.72 2.57 -6.36
N ILE A 66 9.12 2.61 -7.53
CA ILE A 66 9.44 3.56 -8.59
C ILE A 66 8.25 4.52 -8.70
N ALA A 67 8.52 5.81 -8.71
CA ALA A 67 7.52 6.84 -8.95
C ALA A 67 7.98 7.74 -10.10
N VAL A 68 7.14 7.89 -11.12
CA VAL A 68 7.33 8.80 -12.25
C VAL A 68 6.23 9.83 -12.20
N SER A 69 6.58 11.12 -12.17
CA SER A 69 5.57 12.17 -12.22
C SER A 69 5.90 13.20 -13.31
N GLY A 70 4.85 13.65 -13.97
CA GLY A 70 4.89 14.73 -14.94
C GLY A 70 3.83 15.77 -14.61
N SER A 71 4.17 17.03 -14.79
CA SER A 71 3.21 18.13 -14.73
C SER A 71 3.47 19.11 -15.88
N PHE A 72 2.37 19.60 -16.42
CA PHE A 72 2.36 20.56 -17.51
C PHE A 72 1.33 21.63 -17.22
N GLN A 73 1.69 22.88 -17.50
CA GLN A 73 0.79 24.02 -17.45
C GLN A 73 1.11 24.94 -18.62
N ASN A 74 0.06 25.46 -19.27
CA ASN A 74 0.22 26.34 -20.41
C ASN A 74 -0.91 27.40 -20.43
N GLN A 75 -0.53 28.64 -20.66
CA GLN A 75 -1.43 29.74 -21.01
C GLN A 75 -1.55 29.78 -22.53
N VAL A 76 -2.48 28.99 -23.09
CA VAL A 76 -2.66 28.82 -24.55
C VAL A 76 -3.02 30.15 -25.22
N THR A 77 -3.92 30.88 -24.58
CA THR A 77 -4.29 32.26 -24.97
C THR A 77 -4.43 33.11 -23.72
N ASN A 78 -4.63 34.43 -23.87
CA ASN A 78 -4.89 35.30 -22.71
C ASN A 78 -6.14 34.92 -21.92
N LYS A 79 -7.01 34.07 -22.49
CA LYS A 79 -8.27 33.63 -21.88
C LYS A 79 -8.29 32.13 -21.54
N LEU A 80 -7.37 31.34 -22.08
CA LEU A 80 -7.40 29.88 -21.96
C LEU A 80 -6.12 29.38 -21.27
N ARG A 81 -6.31 28.74 -20.14
CA ARG A 81 -5.26 28.03 -19.38
C ARG A 81 -5.57 26.56 -19.32
N VAL A 82 -4.58 25.74 -19.61
CA VAL A 82 -4.67 24.27 -19.47
C VAL A 82 -3.60 23.77 -18.53
N SER A 83 -3.92 22.75 -17.74
CA SER A 83 -2.92 22.06 -16.92
C SER A 83 -3.19 20.56 -16.90
N ALA A 84 -2.13 19.79 -16.80
CA ALA A 84 -2.18 18.34 -16.61
C ALA A 84 -1.11 17.91 -15.62
N LYS A 85 -1.44 16.90 -14.83
CA LYS A 85 -0.50 16.23 -13.91
C LYS A 85 -0.76 14.74 -13.97
N VAL A 86 0.31 13.96 -14.09
CA VAL A 86 0.26 12.49 -14.06
C VAL A 86 1.29 12.01 -13.06
N ASN A 87 0.91 11.06 -12.24
CA ASN A 87 1.81 10.36 -11.32
C ASN A 87 1.57 8.86 -11.47
N TYR A 88 2.61 8.13 -11.84
CA TYR A 88 2.64 6.68 -11.89
C TYR A 88 3.52 6.15 -10.78
N VAL A 89 3.04 5.13 -10.07
CA VAL A 89 3.79 4.46 -9.01
C VAL A 89 3.73 2.95 -9.21
N LYS A 90 4.89 2.32 -9.30
CA LYS A 90 5.03 0.86 -9.12
C LYS A 90 5.63 0.61 -7.75
N ARG A 91 5.00 -0.27 -6.96
CA ARG A 91 5.52 -0.76 -5.68
C ARG A 91 5.54 -2.28 -5.71
N GLN A 92 6.66 -2.86 -5.33
CA GLN A 92 6.86 -4.30 -5.27
C GLN A 92 7.47 -4.69 -3.93
N SER A 93 7.01 -5.80 -3.38
CA SER A 93 7.56 -6.42 -2.17
C SER A 93 7.55 -7.93 -2.34
N ASP A 94 8.65 -8.58 -2.05
CA ASP A 94 8.73 -10.05 -2.03
C ASP A 94 8.10 -10.61 -0.75
N ASN A 95 8.05 -9.80 0.30
CA ASN A 95 7.40 -10.17 1.55
C ASN A 95 6.94 -8.94 2.34
N LEU A 96 5.63 -8.76 2.44
CA LEU A 96 5.03 -7.80 3.37
C LEU A 96 4.90 -8.44 4.76
N PRO A 97 5.26 -7.71 5.86
CA PRO A 97 5.15 -8.26 7.19
C PRO A 97 3.69 -8.53 7.56
N ALA A 98 3.43 -9.73 8.08
CA ALA A 98 2.16 -10.01 8.71
C ALA A 98 2.10 -9.34 10.10
N THR A 99 1.02 -8.67 10.38
CA THR A 99 0.74 -7.99 11.65
C THR A 99 -0.54 -8.56 12.29
N GLY A 100 -0.74 -8.27 13.57
CA GLY A 100 -1.93 -8.68 14.29
C GLY A 100 -1.65 -9.72 15.39
N TYR A 101 -2.70 -10.01 16.16
CA TYR A 101 -2.65 -10.93 17.31
C TYR A 101 -2.97 -12.36 16.85
N ASN A 102 -2.03 -13.00 16.18
CA ASN A 102 -2.17 -14.36 15.65
C ASN A 102 -0.80 -15.04 15.41
N ASN A 103 -0.79 -16.36 15.26
CA ASN A 103 0.41 -17.17 15.06
C ASN A 103 1.16 -16.93 13.74
N SER A 104 0.62 -16.17 12.82
CA SER A 104 1.32 -15.76 11.59
C SER A 104 2.06 -14.43 11.76
N SER A 105 2.14 -13.90 12.99
CA SER A 105 2.72 -12.60 13.31
C SER A 105 3.91 -12.75 14.26
N ILE A 106 5.05 -12.17 13.89
CA ILE A 106 6.25 -12.13 14.73
C ILE A 106 6.04 -11.35 16.04
N PRO A 107 5.35 -10.19 16.06
CA PRO A 107 5.00 -9.52 17.32
C PRO A 107 4.23 -10.41 18.31
N TYR A 108 3.34 -11.26 17.84
CA TYR A 108 2.63 -12.22 18.68
C TYR A 108 3.60 -13.20 19.37
N PHE A 109 4.54 -13.78 18.61
CA PHE A 109 5.59 -14.62 19.17
C PHE A 109 6.40 -13.87 20.24
N MET A 110 6.83 -12.64 19.95
CA MET A 110 7.68 -11.83 20.84
C MET A 110 7.00 -11.43 22.15
N ILE A 111 5.68 -11.29 22.15
CA ILE A 111 4.89 -10.97 23.35
C ILE A 111 4.71 -12.20 24.24
N LEU A 112 4.46 -13.36 23.64
CA LEU A 112 4.09 -14.58 24.35
C LEU A 112 5.28 -15.48 24.70
N THR A 113 6.44 -15.23 24.12
CA THR A 113 7.64 -16.03 24.39
C THR A 113 8.26 -15.66 25.74
N ASN A 114 8.62 -16.70 26.52
CA ASN A 114 9.26 -16.51 27.82
C ASN A 114 10.62 -15.80 27.62
N PRO A 115 10.96 -14.81 28.48
CA PRO A 115 12.24 -14.09 28.39
C PRO A 115 13.51 -14.94 28.54
N SER A 116 13.43 -16.16 29.07
CA SER A 116 14.58 -17.08 29.17
C SER A 116 14.88 -17.82 27.89
N VAL A 117 13.98 -17.82 26.91
CA VAL A 117 14.17 -18.49 25.61
C VAL A 117 15.17 -17.71 24.77
N ASP A 118 16.14 -18.36 24.17
CA ASP A 118 16.99 -17.75 23.16
C ASP A 118 16.33 -17.90 21.78
N VAL A 119 15.90 -16.78 21.21
CA VAL A 119 15.23 -16.80 19.90
C VAL A 119 16.12 -17.37 18.80
N ARG A 120 17.48 -17.33 18.95
CA ARG A 120 18.42 -17.89 17.99
C ARG A 120 18.30 -19.40 17.84
N TRP A 121 17.79 -20.10 18.85
CA TRP A 121 17.52 -21.53 18.76
C TRP A 121 16.41 -21.90 17.76
N TYR A 122 15.65 -20.92 17.29
CA TYR A 122 14.63 -21.08 16.23
C TYR A 122 15.21 -20.87 14.80
N GLN A 123 16.51 -20.48 14.67
CA GLN A 123 17.13 -20.22 13.36
C GLN A 123 17.15 -21.47 12.46
N GLN A 124 17.34 -22.65 13.05
CA GLN A 124 17.09 -23.90 12.37
C GLN A 124 15.57 -24.09 12.25
N ARG A 125 14.99 -23.55 11.23
CA ARG A 125 13.53 -23.48 11.02
C ARG A 125 12.81 -24.84 11.05
N TRP A 126 13.50 -25.89 10.62
CA TRP A 126 12.94 -27.21 10.38
C TRP A 126 13.58 -28.26 11.28
N VAL A 127 12.83 -29.31 11.59
CA VAL A 127 13.39 -30.52 12.20
C VAL A 127 14.32 -31.18 11.20
N LYS A 128 15.52 -31.58 11.63
CA LYS A 128 16.53 -32.18 10.79
C LYS A 128 16.02 -33.45 10.09
N GLY A 129 16.17 -33.51 8.77
CA GLY A 129 15.65 -34.59 7.93
C GLY A 129 14.15 -34.49 7.61
N LYS A 130 13.48 -33.41 8.04
CA LYS A 130 12.06 -33.16 7.77
C LYS A 130 11.84 -31.71 7.25
N GLU A 131 12.83 -31.17 6.56
CA GLU A 131 12.84 -29.83 6.00
C GLU A 131 11.60 -29.62 5.09
N GLY A 132 10.94 -28.47 5.25
CA GLY A 132 9.73 -28.15 4.52
C GLY A 132 8.45 -28.88 4.98
N ARG A 133 8.54 -29.76 5.97
CA ARG A 133 7.42 -30.57 6.47
C ARG A 133 7.12 -30.36 7.94
N GLU A 134 8.15 -30.38 8.79
CA GLU A 134 8.00 -30.27 10.24
C GLU A 134 8.79 -29.10 10.80
N ILE A 135 8.09 -28.11 11.37
CA ILE A 135 8.67 -26.90 11.93
C ILE A 135 9.28 -27.20 13.30
N LEU A 136 10.53 -26.75 13.50
CA LEU A 136 11.19 -26.82 14.79
C LEU A 136 10.57 -25.84 15.79
N ARG A 137 10.11 -26.36 16.94
CA ARG A 137 9.51 -25.62 18.05
C ARG A 137 10.17 -26.02 19.38
N PRO A 138 11.34 -25.48 19.69
CA PRO A 138 12.12 -25.97 20.85
C PRO A 138 11.47 -25.69 22.20
N PHE A 139 10.64 -24.66 22.34
CA PHE A 139 10.15 -24.21 23.66
C PHE A 139 8.62 -24.09 23.79
N SER A 140 7.88 -24.05 22.69
CA SER A 140 6.43 -23.90 22.76
C SER A 140 5.75 -24.66 21.62
N PRO A 141 4.84 -25.58 21.91
CA PRO A 141 4.06 -26.24 20.88
C PRO A 141 2.97 -25.30 20.29
N TRP A 142 2.69 -24.17 20.92
CA TRP A 142 1.63 -23.25 20.57
C TRP A 142 2.06 -22.16 19.58
N LEU A 143 3.32 -21.70 19.73
CA LEU A 143 3.86 -20.62 18.92
C LEU A 143 4.57 -21.18 17.69
N ASP A 144 4.27 -20.63 16.52
CA ASP A 144 5.02 -20.93 15.31
C ASP A 144 6.40 -20.30 15.39
N ASN A 145 7.38 -20.94 14.75
CA ASN A 145 8.77 -20.51 14.73
C ASN A 145 8.89 -19.13 14.04
N PRO A 146 9.44 -18.09 14.70
CA PRO A 146 9.50 -16.74 14.16
C PRO A 146 10.36 -16.63 12.90
N TYR A 147 11.37 -17.49 12.73
CA TYR A 147 12.17 -17.54 11.50
C TYR A 147 11.41 -18.21 10.35
N VAL A 148 10.54 -19.18 10.62
CA VAL A 148 9.60 -19.71 9.61
C VAL A 148 8.61 -18.62 9.20
N ILE A 149 8.08 -17.85 10.15
CA ILE A 149 7.19 -16.74 9.85
C ILE A 149 7.90 -15.71 8.96
N ALA A 150 9.15 -15.35 9.28
CA ALA A 150 9.91 -14.33 8.53
C ALA A 150 10.32 -14.78 7.13
N TYR A 151 10.72 -16.04 6.96
CA TYR A 151 11.42 -16.50 5.76
C TYR A 151 10.61 -17.45 4.88
N GLU A 152 9.54 -18.05 5.42
CA GLU A 152 8.73 -19.04 4.70
C GLU A 152 7.25 -18.63 4.58
N CYS A 153 6.74 -17.79 5.51
CA CYS A 153 5.39 -17.24 5.42
C CYS A 153 5.41 -15.94 4.63
N LEU A 154 5.42 -16.07 3.31
CA LEU A 154 5.62 -14.92 2.43
C LEU A 154 4.27 -14.29 2.02
N ASN A 155 4.30 -12.97 1.81
CA ASN A 155 3.19 -12.18 1.31
C ASN A 155 3.70 -11.26 0.18
N PRO A 156 4.03 -11.81 -1.00
CA PRO A 156 4.44 -11.02 -2.15
C PRO A 156 3.34 -10.07 -2.60
N MET A 157 3.74 -8.90 -3.10
CA MET A 157 2.81 -7.90 -3.61
C MET A 157 3.46 -7.09 -4.72
N GLU A 158 2.72 -6.87 -5.79
CA GLU A 158 3.04 -5.88 -6.82
C GLU A 158 1.84 -4.97 -7.04
N LYS A 159 2.06 -3.66 -6.92
CA LYS A 159 1.01 -2.66 -7.12
C LYS A 159 1.44 -1.62 -8.13
N HIS A 160 0.57 -1.37 -9.11
CA HIS A 160 0.64 -0.26 -10.04
C HIS A 160 -0.45 0.75 -9.71
N GLY A 161 -0.10 2.02 -9.69
CA GLY A 161 -1.05 3.11 -9.48
C GLY A 161 -0.79 4.24 -10.45
N VAL A 162 -1.86 4.82 -11.00
CA VAL A 162 -1.83 6.01 -11.83
C VAL A 162 -2.82 7.01 -11.27
N VAL A 163 -2.32 8.18 -10.89
CA VAL A 163 -3.17 9.33 -10.55
C VAL A 163 -2.90 10.41 -11.58
N ALA A 164 -3.94 10.79 -12.32
CA ALA A 164 -3.85 11.85 -13.33
C ALA A 164 -4.95 12.89 -13.11
N THR A 165 -4.61 14.15 -13.32
CA THR A 165 -5.55 15.28 -13.30
C THR A 165 -5.31 16.18 -14.48
N GLY A 166 -6.39 16.63 -15.08
CA GLY A 166 -6.39 17.67 -16.13
C GLY A 166 -7.36 18.78 -15.77
N SER A 167 -7.01 20.02 -16.07
CA SER A 167 -7.92 21.14 -15.93
C SER A 167 -7.81 22.10 -17.09
N ILE A 168 -8.97 22.68 -17.42
CA ILE A 168 -9.13 23.74 -18.42
C ILE A 168 -9.84 24.88 -17.71
N ILE A 169 -9.24 26.07 -17.79
CA ILE A 169 -9.83 27.30 -17.27
C ILE A 169 -9.98 28.24 -18.45
N TYR A 170 -11.22 28.73 -18.65
CA TYR A 170 -11.56 29.68 -19.70
C TYR A 170 -12.20 30.93 -19.15
N GLU A 171 -11.58 32.07 -19.38
CA GLU A 171 -12.06 33.41 -19.02
C GLU A 171 -12.87 34.00 -20.16
N PHE A 172 -14.21 33.91 -20.08
CA PHE A 172 -15.11 34.51 -21.08
C PHE A 172 -14.95 36.04 -21.10
N SER A 173 -14.81 36.61 -19.92
CA SER A 173 -14.56 38.03 -19.67
C SER A 173 -13.83 38.22 -18.34
N PRO A 174 -13.37 39.42 -17.98
CA PRO A 174 -12.76 39.69 -16.68
C PRO A 174 -13.65 39.34 -15.47
N LYS A 175 -14.95 39.16 -15.70
CA LYS A 175 -15.92 38.83 -14.64
C LYS A 175 -16.33 37.37 -14.61
N TRP A 176 -16.17 36.60 -15.70
CA TRP A 176 -16.68 35.24 -15.82
C TRP A 176 -15.57 34.25 -16.17
N GLU A 177 -15.42 33.25 -15.34
CA GLU A 177 -14.48 32.16 -15.47
C GLU A 177 -15.19 30.82 -15.40
N LEU A 178 -14.89 29.92 -16.33
CA LEU A 178 -15.31 28.52 -16.32
C LEU A 178 -14.09 27.64 -16.07
N MET A 179 -14.15 26.79 -15.07
CA MET A 179 -13.20 25.73 -14.84
C MET A 179 -13.86 24.36 -15.08
N ILE A 180 -13.19 23.53 -15.86
CA ILE A 180 -13.50 22.10 -15.99
C ILE A 180 -12.25 21.34 -15.53
N ARG A 181 -12.41 20.44 -14.58
CA ARG A 181 -11.34 19.61 -14.07
C ARG A 181 -11.78 18.16 -14.02
N SER A 182 -10.93 17.25 -14.46
CA SER A 182 -11.16 15.81 -14.33
C SER A 182 -9.94 15.14 -13.74
N GLY A 183 -10.15 14.27 -12.78
CA GLY A 183 -9.14 13.44 -12.15
C GLY A 183 -9.46 11.96 -12.28
N ILE A 184 -8.44 11.14 -12.45
CA ILE A 184 -8.54 9.70 -12.48
C ILE A 184 -7.54 9.10 -11.49
N ASP A 185 -7.98 8.11 -10.72
CA ASP A 185 -7.15 7.24 -9.89
C ASP A 185 -7.38 5.80 -10.32
N LEU A 186 -6.31 5.17 -10.80
CA LEU A 186 -6.28 3.79 -11.25
C LEU A 186 -5.31 3.01 -10.39
N SER A 187 -5.70 1.85 -9.90
CA SER A 187 -4.80 0.95 -9.21
C SER A 187 -5.05 -0.51 -9.61
N PHE A 188 -3.96 -1.22 -9.80
CA PHE A 188 -3.93 -2.66 -9.99
C PHE A 188 -2.94 -3.25 -8.98
N ASP A 189 -3.39 -4.21 -8.18
CA ASP A 189 -2.64 -4.74 -7.04
C ASP A 189 -2.77 -6.27 -7.04
N THR A 190 -1.65 -6.95 -7.29
CA THR A 190 -1.53 -8.41 -7.27
C THR A 190 -0.86 -8.83 -5.97
N ARG A 191 -1.44 -9.77 -5.26
CA ARG A 191 -0.96 -10.27 -3.97
C ARG A 191 -0.95 -11.78 -3.95
N GLU A 192 0.03 -12.33 -3.25
CA GLU A 192 0.08 -13.73 -2.92
C GLU A 192 0.16 -13.94 -1.41
N MET A 193 -0.27 -15.10 -0.96
CA MET A 193 -0.09 -15.56 0.41
C MET A 193 0.44 -16.98 0.38
N ILE A 194 1.66 -17.16 0.86
CA ILE A 194 2.37 -18.42 0.91
C ILE A 194 2.51 -18.86 2.35
N ARG A 195 2.07 -20.08 2.67
CA ARG A 195 2.20 -20.67 3.99
C ARG A 195 2.73 -22.09 3.85
N PRO A 196 3.89 -22.38 4.45
CA PRO A 196 4.49 -23.70 4.39
C PRO A 196 3.72 -24.71 5.24
N TYR A 197 4.09 -25.98 5.08
CA TYR A 197 3.62 -27.07 5.94
C TYR A 197 4.07 -26.86 7.39
N GLY A 198 3.33 -27.48 8.30
CA GLY A 198 3.68 -27.54 9.71
C GLY A 198 3.24 -26.35 10.55
N LEU A 199 2.69 -25.29 9.98
CA LEU A 199 2.12 -24.19 10.74
C LEU A 199 0.88 -24.61 11.51
N LYS A 200 0.64 -23.99 12.67
CA LYS A 200 -0.54 -24.30 13.50
C LYS A 200 -1.86 -24.08 12.77
N ASN A 201 -1.97 -22.96 12.05
CA ASN A 201 -3.17 -22.62 11.31
C ASN A 201 -3.20 -23.21 9.89
N PHE A 202 -2.06 -23.72 9.39
CA PHE A 202 -1.91 -24.28 8.05
C PHE A 202 -1.05 -25.56 8.09
N PRO A 203 -1.52 -26.64 8.74
CA PRO A 203 -0.71 -27.84 8.94
C PRO A 203 -0.19 -28.50 7.65
N LYS A 204 -0.95 -28.39 6.58
CA LYS A 204 -0.58 -28.87 5.23
C LYS A 204 -0.36 -27.73 4.24
N GLY A 205 0.03 -26.57 4.74
CA GLY A 205 0.30 -25.40 3.91
C GLY A 205 -0.95 -24.72 3.36
N TYR A 206 -0.71 -23.60 2.66
CA TYR A 206 -1.76 -22.76 2.07
C TYR A 206 -1.16 -21.92 0.96
N TYR A 207 -1.90 -21.70 -0.11
CA TYR A 207 -1.55 -20.78 -1.17
C TYR A 207 -2.76 -19.98 -1.64
N GLN A 208 -2.56 -18.69 -1.85
CA GLN A 208 -3.59 -17.76 -2.34
C GLN A 208 -3.00 -16.80 -3.35
N GLN A 209 -3.79 -16.50 -4.37
CA GLN A 209 -3.61 -15.37 -5.28
C GLN A 209 -4.80 -14.43 -5.17
N GLN A 210 -4.53 -13.13 -5.24
CA GLN A 210 -5.53 -12.08 -5.17
C GLN A 210 -5.16 -10.93 -6.10
N ASP A 211 -6.11 -10.56 -6.98
CA ASP A 211 -6.01 -9.38 -7.83
C ASP A 211 -7.07 -8.37 -7.42
N VAL A 212 -6.62 -7.12 -7.23
CA VAL A 212 -7.49 -6.01 -6.85
C VAL A 212 -7.34 -4.89 -7.86
N PHE A 213 -8.46 -4.49 -8.45
CA PHE A 213 -8.55 -3.35 -9.35
C PHE A 213 -9.37 -2.25 -8.71
N GLY A 214 -8.81 -1.04 -8.68
CA GLY A 214 -9.47 0.17 -8.25
C GLY A 214 -9.49 1.21 -9.37
N TYR A 215 -10.63 1.85 -9.54
CA TYR A 215 -10.83 2.96 -10.48
C TYR A 215 -11.69 4.03 -9.84
N GLU A 216 -11.25 5.26 -9.88
CA GLU A 216 -12.07 6.42 -9.56
C GLU A 216 -11.86 7.51 -10.59
N ASN A 217 -12.94 8.07 -11.10
CA ASN A 217 -12.93 9.28 -11.91
C ASN A 217 -13.79 10.35 -11.22
N ASN A 218 -13.22 11.53 -11.11
CA ASN A 218 -13.90 12.67 -10.49
C ASN A 218 -13.80 13.87 -11.42
N THR A 219 -14.95 14.38 -11.87
CA THR A 219 -15.04 15.51 -12.81
C THR A 219 -15.84 16.64 -12.20
N ASP A 220 -15.23 17.81 -12.16
CA ASP A 220 -15.81 19.06 -11.65
C ASP A 220 -16.00 20.06 -12.77
N VAL A 221 -17.13 20.79 -12.71
CA VAL A 221 -17.38 21.98 -13.52
C VAL A 221 -17.71 23.11 -12.54
N LEU A 222 -17.04 24.25 -12.67
CA LEU A 222 -17.23 25.41 -11.81
C LEU A 222 -17.30 26.68 -12.65
N LEU A 223 -18.42 27.38 -12.56
CA LEU A 223 -18.61 28.70 -13.15
C LEU A 223 -18.52 29.75 -12.04
N THR A 224 -17.61 30.70 -12.18
CA THR A 224 -17.37 31.78 -11.20
C THR A 224 -17.61 33.12 -11.81
N TYR A 225 -18.39 33.94 -11.12
CA TYR A 225 -18.58 35.37 -11.38
C TYR A 225 -17.83 36.20 -10.35
N ARG A 226 -17.03 37.16 -10.82
CA ARG A 226 -16.29 38.11 -9.97
C ARG A 226 -16.59 39.52 -10.41
N ASN A 227 -16.92 40.42 -9.47
CA ASN A 227 -17.12 41.83 -9.75
C ASN A 227 -16.68 42.68 -8.56
N GLN A 228 -16.00 43.76 -8.84
CA GLN A 228 -15.71 44.81 -7.86
C GLN A 228 -16.90 45.78 -7.84
N LEU A 229 -17.68 45.75 -6.78
CA LEU A 229 -18.88 46.58 -6.61
C LEU A 229 -18.52 47.99 -6.13
N SER A 230 -17.43 48.15 -5.38
CA SER A 230 -16.86 49.42 -4.95
C SER A 230 -15.39 49.25 -4.64
N ASN A 231 -14.69 50.35 -4.33
CA ASN A 231 -13.27 50.28 -3.91
C ASN A 231 -13.04 49.42 -2.67
N SER A 232 -14.05 49.15 -1.87
CA SER A 232 -13.98 48.39 -0.61
C SER A 232 -14.76 47.08 -0.66
N PHE A 233 -15.43 46.76 -1.77
CA PHE A 233 -16.31 45.60 -1.84
C PHE A 233 -16.10 44.80 -3.12
N ASN A 234 -15.63 43.55 -2.97
CA ASN A 234 -15.48 42.58 -4.06
C ASN A 234 -16.49 41.45 -3.87
N LEU A 235 -17.28 41.16 -4.91
CA LEU A 235 -18.21 40.04 -4.97
C LEU A 235 -17.61 38.90 -5.76
N SER A 236 -17.64 37.70 -5.20
CA SER A 236 -17.30 36.44 -5.92
C SER A 236 -18.40 35.40 -5.64
N VAL A 237 -19.04 34.91 -6.70
CA VAL A 237 -20.07 33.88 -6.63
C VAL A 237 -19.68 32.74 -7.57
N SER A 238 -19.76 31.51 -7.10
CA SER A 238 -19.48 30.33 -7.93
C SER A 238 -20.58 29.30 -7.82
N VAL A 239 -20.92 28.67 -8.95
CA VAL A 239 -21.82 27.53 -9.05
C VAL A 239 -21.09 26.39 -9.69
N GLY A 240 -21.22 25.20 -9.12
CA GLY A 240 -20.49 24.03 -9.58
C GLY A 240 -21.30 22.76 -9.55
N ALA A 241 -20.85 21.81 -10.35
CA ALA A 241 -21.33 20.43 -10.35
C ALA A 241 -20.15 19.46 -10.32
N ASN A 242 -20.35 18.35 -9.66
CA ASN A 242 -19.37 17.27 -9.57
C ASN A 242 -20.01 15.94 -9.96
N ARG A 243 -19.24 15.09 -10.62
CA ARG A 243 -19.58 13.70 -10.88
C ARG A 243 -18.39 12.82 -10.53
N MET A 244 -18.65 11.84 -9.69
CA MET A 244 -17.71 10.80 -9.31
C MET A 244 -18.22 9.43 -9.74
N ASP A 245 -17.39 8.68 -10.45
CA ASP A 245 -17.58 7.26 -10.78
C ASP A 245 -16.46 6.47 -10.10
N ASN A 246 -16.83 5.50 -9.24
CA ASN A 246 -15.88 4.63 -8.55
C ASN A 246 -16.20 3.17 -8.87
N LYS A 247 -15.15 2.38 -9.12
CA LYS A 247 -15.25 0.94 -9.40
C LYS A 247 -14.18 0.20 -8.63
N TYR A 248 -14.59 -0.83 -7.94
CA TYR A 248 -13.71 -1.76 -7.25
C TYR A 248 -14.01 -3.18 -7.69
N LYS A 249 -12.96 -3.93 -8.06
CA LYS A 249 -13.04 -5.36 -8.36
C LYS A 249 -11.96 -6.10 -7.59
N MET A 250 -12.32 -7.25 -7.05
CA MET A 250 -11.39 -8.17 -6.40
C MET A 250 -11.69 -9.58 -6.87
N GLN A 251 -10.66 -10.27 -7.32
CA GLN A 251 -10.66 -11.70 -7.57
C GLN A 251 -9.67 -12.36 -6.63
N GLN A 252 -10.08 -13.45 -6.01
CA GLN A 252 -9.23 -14.21 -5.11
C GLN A 252 -9.44 -15.69 -5.37
N ALA A 253 -8.36 -16.44 -5.44
CA ALA A 253 -8.37 -17.88 -5.48
C ALA A 253 -7.39 -18.44 -4.44
N TYR A 254 -7.78 -19.46 -3.71
CA TYR A 254 -6.90 -20.09 -2.74
C TYR A 254 -7.13 -21.60 -2.64
N VAL A 255 -6.09 -22.29 -2.20
CA VAL A 255 -6.13 -23.72 -1.85
C VAL A 255 -5.65 -23.90 -0.42
N LYS A 256 -6.39 -24.70 0.33
CA LYS A 256 -5.97 -25.24 1.63
C LYS A 256 -5.39 -26.63 1.37
N ASP A 257 -4.45 -27.05 2.23
CA ASP A 257 -3.86 -28.37 2.17
C ASP A 257 -3.21 -28.68 0.81
N LEU A 258 -1.95 -28.36 0.70
CA LEU A 258 -1.16 -28.63 -0.50
C LEU A 258 -0.84 -30.14 -0.59
N ILE A 259 -0.76 -30.70 -1.79
CA ILE A 259 -0.35 -32.09 -2.03
C ILE A 259 1.15 -32.26 -1.79
N THR A 260 1.93 -31.36 -2.37
CA THR A 260 3.39 -31.39 -2.30
C THR A 260 3.90 -30.19 -1.52
N PRO A 261 4.66 -30.40 -0.41
CA PRO A 261 5.30 -29.32 0.32
C PRO A 261 6.24 -28.49 -0.57
N GLY A 262 6.27 -27.16 -0.36
CA GLY A 262 7.15 -26.26 -1.10
C GLY A 262 6.70 -25.89 -2.52
N VAL A 263 5.61 -26.47 -3.03
CA VAL A 263 5.02 -26.14 -4.33
C VAL A 263 3.78 -25.26 -4.12
N TYR A 264 3.94 -23.95 -4.32
CA TYR A 264 2.89 -22.96 -4.09
C TYR A 264 2.21 -22.60 -5.40
N LYS A 265 1.18 -23.37 -5.75
CA LYS A 265 0.34 -23.21 -6.95
C LYS A 265 -1.09 -23.64 -6.63
N LEU A 266 -2.06 -23.00 -7.28
CA LEU A 266 -3.48 -23.37 -7.13
C LEU A 266 -3.77 -24.83 -7.54
N SER A 267 -3.02 -25.36 -8.51
CA SER A 267 -3.13 -26.75 -8.97
C SER A 267 -2.55 -27.77 -7.98
N ASN A 268 -1.84 -27.33 -6.94
CA ASN A 268 -1.24 -28.22 -5.93
C ASN A 268 -2.15 -28.39 -4.69
N GLY A 269 -3.38 -27.92 -4.73
CA GLY A 269 -4.37 -28.14 -3.66
C GLY A 269 -4.89 -29.57 -3.64
N VAL A 270 -5.11 -30.12 -2.43
CA VAL A 270 -5.80 -31.42 -2.25
C VAL A 270 -7.24 -31.36 -2.79
N ALA A 271 -7.88 -30.19 -2.63
CA ALA A 271 -9.21 -29.90 -3.19
C ALA A 271 -9.10 -28.81 -4.28
N ALA A 272 -10.17 -28.70 -5.08
CA ALA A 272 -10.28 -27.62 -6.06
C ALA A 272 -10.12 -26.23 -5.41
N PRO A 273 -9.52 -25.26 -6.10
CA PRO A 273 -9.39 -23.89 -5.58
C PRO A 273 -10.74 -23.28 -5.23
N ILE A 274 -10.80 -22.61 -4.10
CA ILE A 274 -11.96 -21.78 -3.72
C ILE A 274 -11.73 -20.38 -4.31
N THR A 275 -12.70 -19.91 -5.09
CA THR A 275 -12.66 -18.62 -5.74
C THR A 275 -13.68 -17.67 -5.14
N THR A 276 -13.30 -16.38 -5.02
CA THR A 276 -14.18 -15.30 -4.57
C THR A 276 -14.04 -14.14 -5.54
N PHE A 277 -15.18 -13.60 -5.94
CA PHE A 277 -15.23 -12.39 -6.77
C PHE A 277 -16.07 -11.32 -6.07
N THR A 278 -15.57 -10.10 -6.02
CA THR A 278 -16.30 -8.95 -5.49
C THR A 278 -16.22 -7.81 -6.49
N GLU A 279 -17.36 -7.24 -6.84
CA GLU A 279 -17.44 -6.04 -7.65
C GLU A 279 -18.34 -5.02 -6.96
N ARG A 280 -17.88 -3.76 -6.90
CA ARG A 280 -18.65 -2.62 -6.38
C ARG A 280 -18.50 -1.47 -7.35
N ASN A 281 -19.63 -0.89 -7.74
CA ASN A 281 -19.69 0.30 -8.57
C ASN A 281 -20.49 1.36 -7.82
N LYS A 282 -19.94 2.59 -7.75
CA LYS A 282 -20.60 3.72 -7.10
C LYS A 282 -20.53 4.93 -8.02
N ARG A 283 -21.67 5.59 -8.23
CA ARG A 283 -21.74 6.87 -8.92
C ARG A 283 -22.38 7.88 -8.00
N VAL A 284 -21.77 9.05 -7.91
CA VAL A 284 -22.29 10.17 -7.12
C VAL A 284 -22.28 11.41 -8.02
N ASN A 285 -23.41 12.11 -8.07
CA ASN A 285 -23.51 13.40 -8.69
C ASN A 285 -23.93 14.40 -7.60
N SER A 286 -23.26 15.54 -7.56
CA SER A 286 -23.60 16.62 -6.64
C SER A 286 -23.54 17.96 -7.35
N THR A 287 -24.47 18.84 -6.99
CA THR A 287 -24.44 20.27 -7.35
C THR A 287 -24.32 21.03 -6.04
N ALA A 288 -23.31 21.89 -5.91
CA ALA A 288 -23.15 22.72 -4.73
C ALA A 288 -23.23 24.20 -5.10
N GLN A 289 -24.05 24.94 -4.36
CA GLN A 289 -23.89 26.38 -4.24
C GLN A 289 -22.99 26.62 -3.02
N PRO A 290 -21.84 27.30 -3.15
CA PRO A 290 -21.03 27.63 -2.00
C PRO A 290 -21.75 28.61 -1.09
N PRO A 291 -21.60 28.50 0.24
CA PRO A 291 -22.07 29.50 1.15
C PRO A 291 -21.38 30.84 0.85
N TYR A 292 -22.11 31.92 0.92
CA TYR A 292 -21.58 33.29 0.78
C TYR A 292 -20.42 33.50 1.76
N ARG A 293 -19.22 33.64 1.27
CA ARG A 293 -18.09 34.10 2.10
C ARG A 293 -18.15 35.61 2.17
N MET A 294 -18.74 36.14 3.24
CA MET A 294 -18.55 37.54 3.58
C MET A 294 -17.11 37.79 3.97
N PRO A 295 -16.44 38.82 3.47
CA PRO A 295 -15.13 39.18 3.93
C PRO A 295 -15.19 39.54 5.41
N ILE A 296 -14.39 38.85 6.23
CA ILE A 296 -14.19 39.19 7.65
C ILE A 296 -13.51 40.56 7.65
N ARG A 297 -14.22 41.61 8.10
CA ARG A 297 -13.60 42.87 8.44
C ARG A 297 -12.68 42.62 9.64
N SER A 298 -11.37 42.74 9.42
CA SER A 298 -10.41 42.89 10.52
C SER A 298 -10.63 44.29 11.12
N PHE A 299 -11.35 44.36 12.23
CA PHE A 299 -11.30 45.53 13.10
C PHE A 299 -9.97 45.43 13.86
N TRP A 300 -9.01 46.31 13.50
CA TRP A 300 -7.94 46.70 14.38
C TRP A 300 -8.45 47.89 15.21
N MET A 301 -8.55 47.70 16.55
CA MET A 301 -8.43 48.79 17.52
C MET A 301 -6.97 48.89 17.96
#